data_1bb9c61d73f80bfcf5aac62b9c856a51
#
_entry.id   1bb9c61d73f80bfcf5aac62b9c856a51
#
_cell.length_a   1.000
_cell.length_b   1.000
_cell.length_c   1.000
_cell.angle_alpha   90.00
_cell.angle_beta   90.00
_cell.angle_gamma   90.00
#
_symmetry.space_group_name_H-M   'P 1'
#
loop_
_entity.id
_entity.type
_entity.pdbx_description
1 polymer ?
#
loop_
_entity_poly.entity_id
_entity_poly.type
_entity_poly.pdbx_seq_one_letter_code
_entity_poly.pdbx_strand_id
1 'polypeptide(L)'
;MQNILITGAGGFIGAHVTREAARLGVRLTLTSHRRPPRPPATGRARIVRADLAAPESLRGLCEGADVVLHCASQIGGTPEANEAVNARGTAALVADAQRAGVSRIVHLSTASVYGRGIFRCARPEQLPRRPQSPTSRTRAEAEDAVLAAGGIVVRPHLVYGPGDAWVVPGLRRLLGTLPGTPTGWDARLSVIAVGELAALLVAVGLAPRARLSSDVYHAAYPEPVTASALLQAVADRMSPPPPRRNIGLAHARALPTENGAATRALDMLATDHWFDSAPLWADLGRAPGQGWEADLARMAEWYPDRAAAA
;
A
#
# COMPACT_ATOMS: atom_id res chain seq x y z
N MET A 1 5.67 14.47 -24.35
CA MET A 1 5.31 13.13 -23.82
C MET A 1 5.91 13.09 -22.42
N GLN A 2 5.06 12.92 -21.39
CA GLN A 2 5.52 12.90 -19.99
C GLN A 2 6.41 11.69 -19.72
N ASN A 3 7.41 11.90 -18.85
CA ASN A 3 8.32 10.87 -18.37
C ASN A 3 8.09 10.66 -16.87
N ILE A 4 7.74 9.44 -16.48
CA ILE A 4 7.46 9.06 -15.10
C ILE A 4 8.60 8.17 -14.57
N LEU A 5 9.26 8.61 -13.51
CA LEU A 5 10.16 7.77 -12.74
C LEU A 5 9.37 7.00 -11.70
N ILE A 6 9.49 5.68 -11.67
CA ILE A 6 8.84 4.81 -10.70
C ILE A 6 9.91 4.09 -9.88
N THR A 7 9.98 4.39 -8.59
CA THR A 7 10.83 3.61 -7.69
C THR A 7 10.06 2.43 -7.12
N GLY A 8 10.77 1.35 -6.78
CA GLY A 8 10.11 0.13 -6.30
C GLY A 8 9.30 -0.61 -7.37
N ALA A 9 9.59 -0.38 -8.66
CA ALA A 9 8.86 -0.96 -9.80
C ALA A 9 8.87 -2.50 -9.82
N GLY A 10 9.84 -3.17 -9.17
CA GLY A 10 9.86 -4.62 -9.00
C GLY A 10 9.11 -5.12 -7.75
N GLY A 11 8.52 -4.23 -6.96
CA GLY A 11 7.74 -4.55 -5.77
C GLY A 11 6.26 -4.82 -6.06
N PHE A 12 5.50 -5.20 -5.02
CA PHE A 12 4.08 -5.52 -5.11
C PHE A 12 3.28 -4.38 -5.77
N ILE A 13 3.23 -3.21 -5.16
CA ILE A 13 2.42 -2.09 -5.66
C ILE A 13 3.09 -1.45 -6.88
N GLY A 14 4.42 -1.26 -6.85
CA GLY A 14 5.15 -0.60 -7.94
C GLY A 14 5.03 -1.31 -9.29
N ALA A 15 4.91 -2.65 -9.31
CA ALA A 15 4.67 -3.40 -10.54
C ALA A 15 3.28 -3.12 -11.16
N HIS A 16 2.26 -2.89 -10.32
CA HIS A 16 0.93 -2.49 -10.77
C HIS A 16 0.91 -1.03 -11.25
N VAL A 17 1.60 -0.13 -10.54
CA VAL A 17 1.79 1.27 -10.96
C VAL A 17 2.49 1.33 -12.33
N THR A 18 3.52 0.51 -12.53
CA THR A 18 4.21 0.42 -13.83
C THR A 18 3.27 -0.02 -14.95
N ARG A 19 2.44 -1.03 -14.72
CA ARG A 19 1.46 -1.51 -15.70
C ARG A 19 0.41 -0.47 -16.02
N GLU A 20 -0.09 0.22 -15.01
CA GLU A 20 -1.10 1.27 -15.21
C GLU A 20 -0.53 2.47 -15.96
N ALA A 21 0.65 2.95 -15.58
CA ALA A 21 1.32 4.05 -16.28
C ALA A 21 1.63 3.71 -17.74
N ALA A 22 2.02 2.46 -18.02
CA ALA A 22 2.30 2.02 -19.39
C ALA A 22 1.09 2.08 -20.32
N ARG A 23 -0.13 1.88 -19.79
CA ARG A 23 -1.38 1.98 -20.57
C ARG A 23 -1.65 3.39 -21.09
N LEU A 24 -1.05 4.40 -20.46
CA LEU A 24 -1.23 5.81 -20.82
C LEU A 24 -0.24 6.29 -21.90
N GLY A 25 0.62 5.43 -22.41
CA GLY A 25 1.59 5.76 -23.45
C GLY A 25 2.71 6.73 -23.04
N VAL A 26 2.92 6.93 -21.73
CA VAL A 26 3.99 7.76 -21.18
C VAL A 26 5.35 7.06 -21.26
N ARG A 27 6.45 7.82 -21.21
CA ARG A 27 7.79 7.24 -21.02
C ARG A 27 7.98 6.85 -19.55
N LEU A 28 8.63 5.71 -19.31
CA LEU A 28 8.87 5.20 -17.99
C LEU A 28 10.36 5.05 -17.71
N THR A 29 10.80 5.53 -16.56
CA THR A 29 12.07 5.17 -15.96
C THR A 29 11.78 4.33 -14.71
N LEU A 30 12.22 3.07 -14.70
CA LEU A 30 11.93 2.12 -13.64
C LEU A 30 13.20 1.85 -12.83
N THR A 31 13.15 2.02 -11.52
CA THR A 31 14.32 1.65 -10.72
C THR A 31 14.34 0.15 -10.43
N SER A 32 15.55 -0.41 -10.49
CA SER A 32 15.86 -1.78 -10.14
C SER A 32 16.87 -1.81 -8.99
N HIS A 33 16.61 -2.66 -7.99
CA HIS A 33 17.56 -2.96 -6.92
C HIS A 33 17.68 -4.49 -6.77
N ARG A 34 17.03 -5.11 -5.79
CA ARG A 34 17.08 -6.57 -5.54
C ARG A 34 16.16 -7.36 -6.47
N ARG A 35 15.05 -6.78 -6.88
CA ARG A 35 14.08 -7.39 -7.80
C ARG A 35 13.99 -6.54 -9.06
N PRO A 36 14.44 -7.07 -10.21
CA PRO A 36 14.28 -6.34 -11.46
C PRO A 36 12.81 -6.18 -11.79
N PRO A 37 12.38 -4.98 -12.22
CA PRO A 37 11.03 -4.79 -12.70
C PRO A 37 10.86 -5.55 -14.02
N ARG A 38 9.65 -6.02 -14.27
CA ARG A 38 9.27 -6.54 -15.59
C ARG A 38 8.91 -5.34 -16.48
N PRO A 39 9.64 -5.13 -17.59
CA PRO A 39 9.26 -4.07 -18.52
C PRO A 39 7.85 -4.35 -19.03
N PRO A 40 7.01 -3.30 -19.20
CA PRO A 40 5.71 -3.48 -19.80
C PRO A 40 5.84 -3.93 -21.27
N ALA A 41 4.88 -4.75 -21.73
CA ALA A 41 4.84 -5.24 -23.10
C ALA A 41 4.64 -4.10 -24.12
N THR A 42 4.03 -3.01 -23.69
CA THR A 42 3.76 -1.80 -24.49
C THR A 42 4.43 -0.59 -23.82
N GLY A 43 4.90 0.33 -24.63
CA GLY A 43 5.51 1.58 -24.14
C GLY A 43 7.04 1.56 -24.11
N ARG A 44 7.60 2.73 -23.83
CA ARG A 44 9.05 2.94 -23.74
C ARG A 44 9.48 2.99 -22.28
N ALA A 45 10.04 1.90 -21.79
CA ALA A 45 10.56 1.81 -20.44
C ALA A 45 12.09 1.67 -20.45
N ARG A 46 12.77 2.48 -19.63
CA ARG A 46 14.20 2.37 -19.30
C ARG A 46 14.31 1.82 -17.87
N ILE A 47 15.17 0.84 -17.67
CA ILE A 47 15.47 0.31 -16.33
C ILE A 47 16.81 0.90 -15.88
N VAL A 48 16.83 1.48 -14.67
CA VAL A 48 18.01 2.06 -14.05
C VAL A 48 18.26 1.40 -12.72
N ARG A 49 19.49 0.98 -12.46
CA ARG A 49 19.86 0.45 -11.15
C ARG A 49 20.01 1.61 -10.16
N ALA A 50 19.30 1.52 -9.03
CA ALA A 50 19.37 2.51 -7.95
C ALA A 50 19.08 1.84 -6.61
N ASP A 51 19.83 2.21 -5.58
CA ASP A 51 19.67 1.73 -4.21
C ASP A 51 19.43 2.91 -3.27
N LEU A 52 18.26 2.96 -2.66
CA LEU A 52 17.90 4.00 -1.69
C LEU A 52 18.81 4.00 -0.45
N ALA A 53 19.40 2.85 -0.11
CA ALA A 53 20.39 2.79 0.98
C ALA A 53 21.76 3.38 0.61
N ALA A 54 22.00 3.63 -0.69
CA ALA A 54 23.23 4.21 -1.23
C ALA A 54 22.91 5.52 -1.97
N PRO A 55 22.84 6.66 -1.26
CA PRO A 55 22.40 7.95 -1.81
C PRO A 55 23.18 8.42 -3.04
N GLU A 56 24.44 8.03 -3.16
CA GLU A 56 25.27 8.31 -4.34
C GLU A 56 24.70 7.68 -5.63
N SER A 57 24.01 6.55 -5.53
CA SER A 57 23.37 5.87 -6.67
C SER A 57 22.13 6.59 -7.19
N LEU A 58 21.65 7.58 -6.44
CA LEU A 58 20.45 8.37 -6.80
C LEU A 58 20.79 9.65 -7.56
N ARG A 59 22.07 10.04 -7.65
CA ARG A 59 22.48 11.26 -8.33
C ARG A 59 22.13 11.21 -9.83
N GLY A 60 21.37 12.20 -10.30
CA GLY A 60 20.92 12.29 -11.69
C GLY A 60 19.83 11.26 -12.06
N LEU A 61 19.33 10.50 -11.10
CA LEU A 61 18.27 9.52 -11.34
C LEU A 61 16.98 10.15 -11.88
N CYS A 62 16.66 11.35 -11.39
CA CYS A 62 15.46 12.09 -11.74
C CYS A 62 15.63 12.97 -12.99
N GLU A 63 16.81 13.00 -13.64
CA GLU A 63 17.03 13.81 -14.85
C GLU A 63 16.06 13.45 -15.96
N GLY A 64 15.37 14.48 -16.48
CA GLY A 64 14.36 14.35 -17.51
C GLY A 64 13.07 13.65 -17.09
N ALA A 65 12.85 13.41 -15.79
CA ALA A 65 11.57 12.97 -15.26
C ALA A 65 10.67 14.19 -14.99
N ASP A 66 9.41 14.11 -15.42
CA ASP A 66 8.39 15.11 -15.08
C ASP A 66 7.71 14.78 -13.75
N VAL A 67 7.55 13.48 -13.48
CA VAL A 67 6.85 12.95 -12.31
C VAL A 67 7.66 11.83 -11.65
N VAL A 68 7.72 11.81 -10.34
CA VAL A 68 8.25 10.71 -9.53
C VAL A 68 7.12 10.02 -8.77
N LEU A 69 6.89 8.74 -9.03
CA LEU A 69 6.02 7.87 -8.23
C LEU A 69 6.92 7.01 -7.32
N HIS A 70 7.03 7.43 -6.07
CA HIS A 70 7.91 6.79 -5.10
C HIS A 70 7.19 5.67 -4.35
N CYS A 71 7.33 4.43 -4.85
CA CYS A 71 6.71 3.23 -4.29
C CYS A 71 7.71 2.32 -3.55
N ALA A 72 9.00 2.64 -3.59
CA ALA A 72 10.02 1.87 -2.90
C ALA A 72 9.95 2.08 -1.38
N SER A 73 10.08 1.00 -0.62
CA SER A 73 10.11 1.04 0.84
C SER A 73 10.73 -0.25 1.39
N GLN A 74 11.48 -0.13 2.47
CA GLN A 74 11.89 -1.25 3.31
C GLN A 74 10.78 -1.56 4.31
N ILE A 75 10.27 -2.79 4.30
CA ILE A 75 9.27 -3.29 5.25
C ILE A 75 9.93 -4.38 6.09
N GLY A 76 9.90 -4.23 7.41
CA GLY A 76 10.62 -5.14 8.31
C GLY A 76 12.15 -4.96 8.23
N GLY A 77 12.90 -5.95 8.72
CA GLY A 77 14.35 -5.85 8.83
C GLY A 77 14.79 -5.03 10.06
N THR A 78 16.06 -4.60 10.06
CA THR A 78 16.60 -3.83 11.18
C THR A 78 16.16 -2.37 11.16
N PRO A 79 16.15 -1.66 12.30
CA PRO A 79 15.87 -0.22 12.35
C PRO A 79 16.78 0.59 11.41
N GLU A 80 18.07 0.24 11.33
CA GLU A 80 19.08 0.92 10.51
C GLU A 80 18.78 0.76 9.01
N ALA A 81 18.32 -0.44 8.58
CA ALA A 81 17.90 -0.68 7.21
C ALA A 81 16.65 0.13 6.84
N ASN A 82 15.70 0.24 7.76
CA ASN A 82 14.51 1.09 7.58
C ASN A 82 14.90 2.56 7.48
N GLU A 83 15.79 3.04 8.36
CA GLU A 83 16.31 4.41 8.35
C GLU A 83 17.03 4.73 7.04
N ALA A 84 17.94 3.84 6.61
CA ALA A 84 18.73 4.05 5.40
C ALA A 84 17.84 4.16 4.16
N VAL A 85 16.86 3.25 4.01
CA VAL A 85 16.03 3.18 2.80
C VAL A 85 14.86 4.17 2.86
N ASN A 86 14.08 4.16 3.96
CA ASN A 86 12.82 4.91 3.99
C ASN A 86 13.06 6.39 4.27
N ALA A 87 13.86 6.74 5.28
CA ALA A 87 14.06 8.13 5.65
C ALA A 87 15.15 8.79 4.78
N ARG A 88 16.43 8.36 4.94
CA ARG A 88 17.55 8.99 4.23
C ARG A 88 17.49 8.80 2.72
N GLY A 89 17.12 7.59 2.25
CA GLY A 89 16.99 7.31 0.84
C GLY A 89 15.88 8.13 0.16
N THR A 90 14.74 8.30 0.83
CA THR A 90 13.67 9.17 0.32
C THR A 90 14.10 10.63 0.31
N ALA A 91 14.75 11.13 1.37
CA ALA A 91 15.28 12.50 1.39
C ALA A 91 16.28 12.76 0.26
N ALA A 92 17.19 11.81 -0.01
CA ALA A 92 18.14 11.91 -1.11
C ALA A 92 17.45 11.88 -2.50
N LEU A 93 16.42 11.04 -2.68
CA LEU A 93 15.61 11.00 -3.90
C LEU A 93 14.88 12.33 -4.12
N VAL A 94 14.27 12.88 -3.07
CA VAL A 94 13.59 14.18 -3.11
C VAL A 94 14.55 15.30 -3.50
N ALA A 95 15.75 15.35 -2.90
CA ALA A 95 16.77 16.33 -3.26
C ALA A 95 17.23 16.19 -4.72
N ASP A 96 17.34 14.97 -5.25
CA ASP A 96 17.64 14.73 -6.66
C ASP A 96 16.51 15.19 -7.57
N ALA A 97 15.25 14.92 -7.19
CA ALA A 97 14.07 15.34 -7.93
C ALA A 97 13.95 16.88 -7.98
N GLN A 98 14.23 17.58 -6.87
CA GLN A 98 14.26 19.05 -6.84
C GLN A 98 15.35 19.62 -7.74
N ARG A 99 16.57 19.05 -7.71
CA ARG A 99 17.66 19.48 -8.61
C ARG A 99 17.35 19.26 -10.08
N ALA A 100 16.64 18.17 -10.40
CA ALA A 100 16.22 17.84 -11.75
C ALA A 100 15.00 18.63 -12.25
N GLY A 101 14.39 19.45 -11.39
CA GLY A 101 13.20 20.23 -11.73
C GLY A 101 11.95 19.39 -11.92
N VAL A 102 11.84 18.24 -11.23
CA VAL A 102 10.65 17.38 -11.27
C VAL A 102 9.42 18.16 -10.81
N SER A 103 8.38 18.15 -11.62
CA SER A 103 7.17 18.94 -11.36
C SER A 103 6.26 18.32 -10.28
N ARG A 104 6.35 17.00 -10.07
CA ARG A 104 5.49 16.27 -9.11
C ARG A 104 6.21 15.08 -8.48
N ILE A 105 6.15 14.99 -7.16
CA ILE A 105 6.55 13.81 -6.39
C ILE A 105 5.31 13.26 -5.71
N VAL A 106 5.00 11.99 -5.92
CA VAL A 106 3.94 11.26 -5.22
C VAL A 106 4.58 10.13 -4.42
N HIS A 107 4.41 10.16 -3.11
CA HIS A 107 4.94 9.14 -2.20
C HIS A 107 3.83 8.18 -1.75
N LEU A 108 4.02 6.91 -2.05
CA LEU A 108 3.18 5.85 -1.49
C LEU A 108 3.58 5.59 -0.04
N SER A 109 2.83 6.14 0.89
CA SER A 109 2.97 5.90 2.32
C SER A 109 1.98 4.83 2.83
N THR A 110 1.58 4.91 4.09
CA THR A 110 0.73 3.92 4.76
C THR A 110 -0.04 4.57 5.91
N ALA A 111 -1.26 4.10 6.18
CA ALA A 111 -2.01 4.50 7.39
C ALA A 111 -1.34 4.04 8.70
N SER A 112 -0.36 3.12 8.66
CA SER A 112 0.37 2.69 9.86
C SER A 112 1.20 3.80 10.52
N VAL A 113 1.38 4.95 9.87
CA VAL A 113 2.00 6.15 10.46
C VAL A 113 1.18 6.72 11.62
N TYR A 114 -0.11 6.42 11.69
CA TYR A 114 -0.98 6.83 12.80
C TYR A 114 -0.81 5.97 14.06
N GLY A 115 -0.22 4.79 13.90
CA GLY A 115 -0.04 3.84 15.01
C GLY A 115 -1.33 3.11 15.37
N ARG A 116 -1.50 2.83 16.68
CA ARG A 116 -2.68 2.16 17.21
C ARG A 116 -3.73 3.17 17.64
N GLY A 117 -4.99 2.87 17.41
CA GLY A 117 -6.10 3.72 17.78
C GLY A 117 -7.39 3.25 17.13
N ILE A 118 -8.48 3.90 17.46
CA ILE A 118 -9.77 3.74 16.79
C ILE A 118 -9.88 4.89 15.79
N PHE A 119 -9.99 4.54 14.51
CA PHE A 119 -10.11 5.52 13.42
C PHE A 119 -11.42 5.27 12.68
N ARG A 120 -12.29 6.29 12.64
CA ARG A 120 -13.64 6.20 12.05
C ARG A 120 -13.85 7.36 11.09
N CYS A 121 -13.88 7.10 9.79
CA CYS A 121 -14.03 8.09 8.73
C CYS A 121 -13.08 9.29 8.90
N ALA A 122 -11.89 9.02 9.43
CA ALA A 122 -10.98 10.10 9.81
C ALA A 122 -10.21 10.64 8.60
N ARG A 123 -10.00 11.94 8.55
CA ARG A 123 -9.19 12.62 7.55
C ARG A 123 -7.74 12.76 8.01
N PRO A 124 -6.78 12.93 7.07
CA PRO A 124 -5.36 13.05 7.44
C PRO A 124 -5.08 14.17 8.46
N GLU A 125 -5.70 15.32 8.32
CA GLU A 125 -5.52 16.50 9.17
C GLU A 125 -6.10 16.34 10.59
N GLN A 126 -6.99 15.36 10.79
CA GLN A 126 -7.60 15.04 12.08
C GLN A 126 -6.76 14.07 12.91
N LEU A 127 -5.75 13.45 12.30
CA LEU A 127 -5.00 12.37 12.91
C LEU A 127 -3.52 12.72 13.10
N PRO A 128 -3.05 12.83 14.34
CA PRO A 128 -1.61 12.95 14.59
C PRO A 128 -0.90 11.65 14.22
N ARG A 129 0.26 11.76 13.56
CA ARG A 129 1.14 10.61 13.33
C ARG A 129 1.74 10.16 14.67
N ARG A 130 1.58 8.86 14.98
CA ARG A 130 2.10 8.22 16.20
C ARG A 130 2.67 6.83 15.85
N PRO A 131 3.67 6.76 14.97
CA PRO A 131 4.19 5.50 14.47
C PRO A 131 4.80 4.66 15.59
N GLN A 132 4.56 3.34 15.58
CA GLN A 132 4.95 2.43 16.66
C GLN A 132 5.99 1.38 16.25
N SER A 133 6.40 1.38 14.98
CA SER A 133 7.43 0.47 14.49
C SER A 133 8.55 1.25 13.79
N PRO A 134 9.77 0.69 13.69
CA PRO A 134 10.83 1.32 12.89
C PRO A 134 10.38 1.62 11.47
N THR A 135 9.65 0.71 10.83
CA THR A 135 9.10 0.91 9.48
C THR A 135 8.13 2.09 9.42
N SER A 136 7.15 2.17 10.32
CA SER A 136 6.16 3.27 10.27
C SER A 136 6.76 4.62 10.65
N ARG A 137 7.75 4.65 11.55
CA ARG A 137 8.47 5.88 11.93
C ARG A 137 9.26 6.44 10.75
N THR A 138 10.09 5.62 10.13
CA THR A 138 10.93 6.07 9.01
C THR A 138 10.11 6.41 7.76
N ARG A 139 8.91 5.83 7.61
CA ARG A 139 7.97 6.25 6.58
C ARG A 139 7.31 7.59 6.89
N ALA A 140 7.02 7.89 8.16
CA ALA A 140 6.55 9.22 8.55
C ALA A 140 7.62 10.29 8.29
N GLU A 141 8.90 9.99 8.54
CA GLU A 141 10.04 10.88 8.21
C GLU A 141 10.19 11.07 6.68
N ALA A 142 9.95 10.01 5.89
CA ALA A 142 9.91 10.11 4.44
C ALA A 142 8.79 11.05 3.94
N GLU A 143 7.62 11.00 4.58
CA GLU A 143 6.53 11.94 4.27
C GLU A 143 6.94 13.38 4.52
N ASP A 144 7.66 13.67 5.63
CA ASP A 144 8.13 15.02 5.94
C ASP A 144 9.03 15.57 4.82
N ALA A 145 9.96 14.76 4.31
CA ALA A 145 10.83 15.18 3.21
C ALA A 145 10.04 15.46 1.91
N VAL A 146 9.06 14.61 1.61
CA VAL A 146 8.22 14.76 0.40
C VAL A 146 7.32 15.98 0.50
N LEU A 147 6.66 16.19 1.65
CA LEU A 147 5.77 17.32 1.88
C LEU A 147 6.53 18.65 1.89
N ALA A 148 7.72 18.69 2.49
CA ALA A 148 8.59 19.87 2.46
C ALA A 148 9.00 20.29 1.04
N ALA A 149 9.02 19.35 0.11
CA ALA A 149 9.29 19.59 -1.31
C ALA A 149 8.02 19.89 -2.14
N GLY A 150 6.84 20.06 -1.51
CA GLY A 150 5.57 20.28 -2.19
C GLY A 150 5.03 19.02 -2.88
N GLY A 151 5.51 17.84 -2.51
CA GLY A 151 5.03 16.56 -3.01
C GLY A 151 3.70 16.14 -2.37
N ILE A 152 3.17 15.00 -2.81
CA ILE A 152 1.89 14.45 -2.37
C ILE A 152 2.13 13.09 -1.73
N VAL A 153 1.46 12.84 -0.61
CA VAL A 153 1.50 11.60 0.15
C VAL A 153 0.17 10.86 0.02
N VAL A 154 0.23 9.58 -0.31
CA VAL A 154 -0.93 8.70 -0.39
C VAL A 154 -0.80 7.59 0.65
N ARG A 155 -1.76 7.49 1.57
CA ARG A 155 -1.79 6.55 2.70
C ARG A 155 -2.88 5.48 2.51
N PRO A 156 -2.59 4.34 1.90
CA PRO A 156 -3.48 3.18 1.96
C PRO A 156 -3.42 2.50 3.33
N HIS A 157 -4.46 1.71 3.66
CA HIS A 157 -4.46 0.83 4.83
C HIS A 157 -4.20 -0.63 4.42
N LEU A 158 -5.22 -1.39 4.07
CA LEU A 158 -5.08 -2.78 3.64
C LEU A 158 -5.10 -2.86 2.10
N VAL A 159 -3.98 -3.23 1.52
CA VAL A 159 -3.85 -3.41 0.06
C VAL A 159 -3.76 -4.88 -0.27
N TYR A 160 -4.65 -5.37 -1.13
CA TYR A 160 -4.70 -6.77 -1.54
C TYR A 160 -4.67 -6.92 -3.06
N GLY A 161 -4.36 -8.13 -3.53
CA GLY A 161 -4.35 -8.48 -4.96
C GLY A 161 -3.07 -9.17 -5.39
N PRO A 162 -2.86 -9.38 -6.70
CA PRO A 162 -1.72 -10.11 -7.24
C PRO A 162 -0.37 -9.53 -6.78
N GLY A 163 0.43 -10.30 -6.06
CA GLY A 163 1.69 -9.88 -5.43
C GLY A 163 1.59 -9.62 -3.92
N ASP A 164 0.38 -9.62 -3.35
CA ASP A 164 0.16 -9.49 -1.90
C ASP A 164 0.76 -10.67 -1.14
N ALA A 165 1.67 -10.37 -0.22
CA ALA A 165 2.29 -11.33 0.69
C ALA A 165 1.82 -11.17 2.15
N TRP A 166 0.97 -10.18 2.44
CA TRP A 166 0.69 -9.75 3.81
C TRP A 166 -0.79 -9.83 4.19
N VAL A 167 -1.70 -9.21 3.42
CA VAL A 167 -3.10 -9.06 3.80
C VAL A 167 -3.83 -10.40 3.68
N VAL A 168 -4.14 -10.84 2.47
CA VAL A 168 -4.87 -12.10 2.30
C VAL A 168 -4.10 -13.31 2.83
N PRO A 169 -2.77 -13.47 2.59
CA PRO A 169 -2.02 -14.55 3.22
C PRO A 169 -1.99 -14.48 4.75
N GLY A 170 -2.00 -13.28 5.33
CA GLY A 170 -2.10 -13.09 6.78
C GLY A 170 -3.45 -13.50 7.34
N LEU A 171 -4.54 -13.13 6.66
CA LEU A 171 -5.90 -13.53 7.03
C LEU A 171 -6.10 -15.04 6.91
N ARG A 172 -5.58 -15.67 5.86
CA ARG A 172 -5.62 -17.14 5.71
C ARG A 172 -4.87 -17.86 6.84
N ARG A 173 -3.68 -17.37 7.21
CA ARG A 173 -2.95 -17.93 8.36
C ARG A 173 -3.76 -17.80 9.65
N LEU A 174 -4.35 -16.63 9.91
CA LEU A 174 -5.19 -16.42 11.07
C LEU A 174 -6.37 -17.39 11.07
N LEU A 175 -7.13 -17.48 9.97
CA LEU A 175 -8.26 -18.41 9.83
C LEU A 175 -7.84 -19.87 10.05
N GLY A 176 -6.64 -20.27 9.64
CA GLY A 176 -6.08 -21.60 9.86
C GLY A 176 -5.76 -21.91 11.34
N THR A 177 -5.63 -20.89 12.19
CA THR A 177 -5.41 -21.05 13.64
C THR A 177 -6.70 -21.00 14.45
N LEU A 178 -7.81 -20.56 13.86
CA LEU A 178 -9.09 -20.43 14.55
C LEU A 178 -9.89 -21.73 14.46
N PRO A 179 -10.56 -22.17 15.55
CA PRO A 179 -11.39 -23.37 15.56
C PRO A 179 -12.77 -23.14 14.90
N GLY A 180 -12.95 -22.06 14.18
CA GLY A 180 -14.21 -21.71 13.52
C GLY A 180 -14.13 -20.43 12.68
N THR A 181 -15.26 -20.10 12.06
CA THR A 181 -15.40 -18.88 11.25
C THR A 181 -15.74 -17.69 12.14
N PRO A 182 -15.02 -16.57 12.03
CA PRO A 182 -15.31 -15.35 12.80
C PRO A 182 -16.69 -14.78 12.51
N THR A 183 -17.46 -14.49 13.56
CA THR A 183 -18.77 -13.85 13.48
C THR A 183 -18.90 -12.73 14.49
N GLY A 184 -19.62 -11.65 14.16
CA GLY A 184 -19.81 -10.49 15.03
C GLY A 184 -18.51 -9.69 15.24
N TRP A 185 -17.58 -9.75 14.29
CA TRP A 185 -16.39 -8.90 14.27
C TRP A 185 -16.72 -7.67 13.42
N ASP A 186 -17.34 -6.68 14.05
CA ASP A 186 -17.98 -5.56 13.37
C ASP A 186 -17.04 -4.36 13.13
N ALA A 187 -15.78 -4.47 13.56
CA ALA A 187 -14.79 -3.44 13.31
C ALA A 187 -14.65 -3.19 11.80
N ARG A 188 -14.63 -1.91 11.42
CA ARG A 188 -14.58 -1.45 10.04
C ARG A 188 -13.16 -1.17 9.60
N LEU A 189 -12.82 -1.60 8.40
CA LEU A 189 -11.48 -1.52 7.84
C LEU A 189 -11.50 -0.86 6.46
N SER A 190 -10.58 0.02 6.20
CA SER A 190 -10.31 0.52 4.86
C SER A 190 -9.50 -0.50 4.06
N VAL A 191 -10.00 -0.90 2.91
CA VAL A 191 -9.33 -1.83 1.99
C VAL A 191 -9.26 -1.22 0.59
N ILE A 192 -8.29 -1.66 -0.21
CA ILE A 192 -8.20 -1.29 -1.62
C ILE A 192 -7.51 -2.39 -2.41
N ALA A 193 -8.04 -2.69 -3.60
CA ALA A 193 -7.34 -3.54 -4.55
C ALA A 193 -6.09 -2.84 -5.10
N VAL A 194 -5.01 -3.59 -5.27
CA VAL A 194 -3.73 -3.04 -5.74
C VAL A 194 -3.82 -2.38 -7.11
N GLY A 195 -4.71 -2.86 -7.98
CA GLY A 195 -4.97 -2.24 -9.29
C GLY A 195 -5.61 -0.86 -9.16
N GLU A 196 -6.61 -0.70 -8.29
CA GLU A 196 -7.25 0.58 -8.00
C GLU A 196 -6.26 1.57 -7.36
N LEU A 197 -5.48 1.11 -6.38
CA LEU A 197 -4.44 1.94 -5.77
C LEU A 197 -3.42 2.41 -6.81
N ALA A 198 -3.00 1.54 -7.72
CA ALA A 198 -2.07 1.89 -8.80
C ALA A 198 -2.67 2.94 -9.74
N ALA A 199 -3.95 2.80 -10.10
CA ALA A 199 -4.65 3.77 -10.92
C ALA A 199 -4.78 5.14 -10.23
N LEU A 200 -5.05 5.17 -8.92
CA LEU A 200 -5.09 6.41 -8.15
C LEU A 200 -3.70 7.07 -8.06
N LEU A 201 -2.63 6.31 -7.79
CA LEU A 201 -1.27 6.85 -7.71
C LEU A 201 -0.83 7.49 -9.03
N VAL A 202 -1.08 6.82 -10.15
CA VAL A 202 -0.78 7.36 -11.48
C VAL A 202 -1.63 8.60 -11.76
N ALA A 203 -2.91 8.56 -11.45
CA ALA A 203 -3.81 9.70 -11.64
C ALA A 203 -3.38 10.92 -10.80
N VAL A 204 -2.98 10.75 -9.53
CA VAL A 204 -2.42 11.82 -8.68
C VAL A 204 -1.16 12.41 -9.31
N GLY A 205 -0.29 11.55 -9.84
CA GLY A 205 0.93 11.99 -10.51
C GLY A 205 0.67 12.88 -11.72
N LEU A 206 -0.39 12.60 -12.45
CA LEU A 206 -0.72 13.27 -13.73
C LEU A 206 -1.79 14.37 -13.60
N ALA A 207 -2.52 14.44 -12.48
CA ALA A 207 -3.58 15.42 -12.28
C ALA A 207 -3.01 16.86 -12.24
N PRO A 208 -3.69 17.87 -12.81
CA PRO A 208 -3.35 19.27 -12.56
C PRO A 208 -3.34 19.56 -11.05
N ARG A 209 -2.32 20.30 -10.57
CA ARG A 209 -2.22 20.61 -9.11
C ARG A 209 -3.47 21.29 -8.56
N ALA A 210 -4.09 22.15 -9.35
CA ALA A 210 -5.30 22.88 -8.99
C ALA A 210 -6.53 21.97 -8.72
N ARG A 211 -6.51 20.72 -9.17
CA ARG A 211 -7.56 19.74 -8.86
C ARG A 211 -7.38 19.04 -7.53
N LEU A 212 -6.17 19.07 -6.97
CA LEU A 212 -5.86 18.34 -5.76
C LEU A 212 -6.07 19.25 -4.55
N SER A 213 -7.06 18.94 -3.73
CA SER A 213 -7.47 19.73 -2.57
C SER A 213 -6.56 19.54 -1.35
N SER A 214 -5.69 18.51 -1.35
CA SER A 214 -4.81 18.18 -0.23
C SER A 214 -3.42 17.73 -0.72
N ASP A 215 -2.44 17.77 0.17
CA ASP A 215 -1.12 17.19 -0.02
C ASP A 215 -1.02 15.77 0.58
N VAL A 216 -2.01 15.36 1.37
CA VAL A 216 -2.06 14.03 2.00
C VAL A 216 -3.45 13.43 1.79
N TYR A 217 -3.48 12.23 1.24
CA TYR A 217 -4.72 11.51 0.99
C TYR A 217 -4.71 10.12 1.61
N HIS A 218 -5.87 9.68 2.09
CA HIS A 218 -6.12 8.26 2.26
C HIS A 218 -6.54 7.63 0.93
N ALA A 219 -6.11 6.38 0.70
CA ALA A 219 -6.49 5.63 -0.50
C ALA A 219 -7.14 4.31 -0.09
N ALA A 220 -8.45 4.25 -0.25
CA ALA A 220 -9.29 3.09 0.03
C ALA A 220 -10.54 3.13 -0.85
N TYR A 221 -11.30 2.03 -0.88
CA TYR A 221 -12.69 2.15 -1.31
C TYR A 221 -13.44 3.08 -0.35
N PRO A 222 -14.40 3.89 -0.83
CA PRO A 222 -15.15 4.81 0.03
C PRO A 222 -15.91 4.11 1.15
N GLU A 223 -16.48 2.93 0.85
CA GLU A 223 -17.18 2.11 1.83
C GLU A 223 -16.21 1.17 2.56
N PRO A 224 -16.14 1.24 3.90
CA PRO A 224 -15.32 0.32 4.67
C PRO A 224 -15.94 -1.08 4.70
N VAL A 225 -15.10 -2.08 4.90
CA VAL A 225 -15.52 -3.47 5.07
C VAL A 225 -15.47 -3.88 6.54
N THR A 226 -16.43 -4.68 7.02
CA THR A 226 -16.33 -5.28 8.35
C THR A 226 -15.27 -6.38 8.39
N ALA A 227 -14.63 -6.55 9.52
CA ALA A 227 -13.63 -7.61 9.68
C ALA A 227 -14.24 -9.00 9.44
N SER A 228 -15.49 -9.24 9.91
CA SER A 228 -16.22 -10.49 9.64
C SER A 228 -16.46 -10.72 8.15
N ALA A 229 -16.92 -9.71 7.40
CA ALA A 229 -17.16 -9.83 5.96
C ALA A 229 -15.86 -10.13 5.20
N LEU A 230 -14.77 -9.43 5.55
CA LEU A 230 -13.47 -9.66 4.93
C LEU A 230 -12.93 -11.08 5.22
N LEU A 231 -13.04 -11.53 6.47
CA LEU A 231 -12.61 -12.86 6.87
C LEU A 231 -13.47 -13.96 6.23
N GLN A 232 -14.79 -13.76 6.17
CA GLN A 232 -15.70 -14.69 5.49
C GLN A 232 -15.35 -14.82 4.00
N ALA A 233 -15.16 -13.70 3.32
CA ALA A 233 -14.81 -13.70 1.89
C ALA A 233 -13.47 -14.40 1.60
N VAL A 234 -12.52 -14.37 2.54
CA VAL A 234 -11.26 -15.13 2.45
C VAL A 234 -11.51 -16.61 2.78
N ALA A 235 -12.31 -16.91 3.81
CA ALA A 235 -12.62 -18.27 4.23
C ALA A 235 -13.34 -19.07 3.14
N ASP A 236 -14.28 -18.45 2.44
CA ASP A 236 -15.04 -19.06 1.32
C ASP A 236 -14.12 -19.51 0.16
N ARG A 237 -12.89 -19.04 0.15
CA ARG A 237 -11.88 -19.31 -0.89
C ARG A 237 -10.70 -20.14 -0.37
N MET A 238 -10.84 -20.73 0.82
CA MET A 238 -9.84 -21.65 1.38
C MET A 238 -10.20 -23.10 1.06
N SER A 239 -9.17 -23.91 0.82
CA SER A 239 -9.30 -25.36 0.69
C SER A 239 -8.25 -26.04 1.59
N PRO A 240 -8.63 -26.88 2.57
CA PRO A 240 -10.02 -27.09 2.99
C PRO A 240 -10.64 -25.85 3.64
N PRO A 241 -11.97 -25.69 3.60
CA PRO A 241 -12.63 -24.57 4.25
C PRO A 241 -12.44 -24.66 5.77
N PRO A 242 -12.42 -23.52 6.49
CA PRO A 242 -12.36 -23.54 7.93
C PRO A 242 -13.61 -24.24 8.53
N PRO A 243 -13.52 -24.77 9.78
CA PRO A 243 -14.67 -25.39 10.43
C PRO A 243 -15.88 -24.45 10.47
N ARG A 244 -17.09 -24.98 10.24
CA ARG A 244 -18.35 -24.20 10.22
C ARG A 244 -18.84 -23.75 11.61
N ARG A 245 -18.00 -23.78 12.61
CA ARG A 245 -18.33 -23.31 13.95
C ARG A 245 -18.12 -21.79 14.02
N ASN A 246 -19.11 -21.09 14.55
CA ASN A 246 -18.97 -19.64 14.77
C ASN A 246 -18.04 -19.36 15.95
N ILE A 247 -17.13 -18.40 15.79
CA ILE A 247 -16.23 -17.95 16.83
C ILE A 247 -16.35 -16.44 17.02
N GLY A 248 -16.77 -16.03 18.22
CA GLY A 248 -16.79 -14.62 18.61
C GLY A 248 -15.40 -14.11 18.94
N LEU A 249 -15.21 -12.79 18.84
CA LEU A 249 -13.93 -12.12 19.05
C LEU A 249 -13.33 -12.40 20.44
N ALA A 250 -14.16 -12.38 21.51
CA ALA A 250 -13.69 -12.66 22.87
C ALA A 250 -13.08 -14.07 22.98
N HIS A 251 -13.72 -15.05 22.36
CA HIS A 251 -13.22 -16.43 22.35
C HIS A 251 -11.91 -16.52 21.54
N ALA A 252 -11.85 -15.90 20.37
CA ALA A 252 -10.65 -15.90 19.53
C ALA A 252 -9.44 -15.28 20.27
N ARG A 253 -9.66 -14.21 21.04
CA ARG A 253 -8.62 -13.57 21.85
C ARG A 253 -8.15 -14.43 23.04
N ALA A 254 -9.00 -15.30 23.57
CA ALA A 254 -8.68 -16.20 24.67
C ALA A 254 -7.89 -17.44 24.22
N LEU A 255 -7.79 -17.71 22.92
CA LEU A 255 -7.03 -18.84 22.40
C LEU A 255 -5.53 -18.62 22.61
N PRO A 256 -4.79 -19.67 23.01
CA PRO A 256 -3.33 -19.60 23.05
C PRO A 256 -2.79 -19.26 21.67
N THR A 257 -2.04 -18.18 21.56
CA THR A 257 -1.34 -17.80 20.32
C THR A 257 0.15 -18.02 20.50
N GLU A 258 0.71 -18.97 19.79
CA GLU A 258 2.16 -19.24 19.79
C GLU A 258 3.00 -18.09 19.19
N ASN A 259 2.33 -17.17 18.49
CA ASN A 259 2.99 -16.07 17.75
C ASN A 259 2.33 -14.72 18.00
N GLY A 260 3.09 -13.74 18.48
CA GLY A 260 2.65 -12.35 18.61
C GLY A 260 2.16 -11.69 17.27
N ALA A 261 2.34 -12.37 16.14
CA ALA A 261 1.79 -11.94 14.85
C ALA A 261 0.28 -12.19 14.76
N ALA A 262 -0.21 -13.34 15.27
CA ALA A 262 -1.65 -13.64 15.32
C ALA A 262 -2.38 -12.67 16.26
N THR A 263 -1.80 -12.37 17.43
CA THR A 263 -2.37 -11.38 18.36
C THR A 263 -2.48 -10.01 17.72
N ARG A 264 -1.44 -9.55 17.01
CA ARG A 264 -1.48 -8.26 16.31
C ARG A 264 -2.53 -8.22 15.19
N ALA A 265 -2.70 -9.32 14.45
CA ALA A 265 -3.73 -9.43 13.43
C ALA A 265 -5.14 -9.39 14.05
N LEU A 266 -5.35 -10.08 15.17
CA LEU A 266 -6.60 -10.05 15.92
C LEU A 266 -6.91 -8.63 16.42
N ASP A 267 -5.94 -7.93 17.01
CA ASP A 267 -6.11 -6.56 17.50
C ASP A 267 -6.49 -5.57 16.37
N MET A 268 -5.83 -5.71 15.22
CA MET A 268 -6.13 -4.90 14.04
C MET A 268 -7.57 -5.16 13.54
N LEU A 269 -7.98 -6.43 13.45
CA LEU A 269 -9.30 -6.82 12.98
C LEU A 269 -10.41 -6.53 14.00
N ALA A 270 -10.06 -6.31 15.26
CA ALA A 270 -10.99 -6.01 16.35
C ALA A 270 -11.21 -4.50 16.57
N THR A 271 -10.56 -3.65 15.79
CA THR A 271 -10.53 -2.21 16.01
C THR A 271 -10.84 -1.48 14.71
N ASP A 272 -11.71 -0.46 14.78
CA ASP A 272 -12.04 0.35 13.61
C ASP A 272 -10.79 1.06 13.07
N HIS A 273 -10.44 0.73 11.84
CA HIS A 273 -9.35 1.36 11.08
C HIS A 273 -9.85 1.73 9.69
N TRP A 274 -10.77 2.70 9.61
CA TRP A 274 -11.26 3.19 8.34
C TRP A 274 -11.17 4.71 8.23
N PHE A 275 -10.82 5.15 7.05
CA PHE A 275 -10.37 6.49 6.76
C PHE A 275 -11.20 7.10 5.63
N ASP A 276 -11.43 8.41 5.68
CA ASP A 276 -12.09 9.13 4.60
C ASP A 276 -11.17 9.19 3.37
N SER A 277 -11.54 8.47 2.32
CA SER A 277 -10.86 8.47 1.02
C SER A 277 -11.64 9.21 -0.06
N ALA A 278 -12.85 9.68 0.25
CA ALA A 278 -13.71 10.37 -0.71
C ALA A 278 -13.06 11.58 -1.38
N PRO A 279 -12.26 12.42 -0.68
CA PRO A 279 -11.58 13.54 -1.31
C PRO A 279 -10.67 13.13 -2.47
N LEU A 280 -9.92 12.02 -2.34
CA LEU A 280 -9.05 11.53 -3.40
C LEU A 280 -9.83 11.15 -4.66
N TRP A 281 -10.93 10.42 -4.50
CA TRP A 281 -11.79 10.01 -5.61
C TRP A 281 -12.44 11.20 -6.29
N ALA A 282 -12.93 12.18 -5.50
CA ALA A 282 -13.57 13.39 -6.00
C ALA A 282 -12.59 14.27 -6.80
N ASP A 283 -11.40 14.54 -6.24
CA ASP A 283 -10.38 15.38 -6.89
C ASP A 283 -9.90 14.79 -8.22
N LEU A 284 -9.85 13.45 -8.30
CA LEU A 284 -9.47 12.75 -9.52
C LEU A 284 -10.64 12.56 -10.50
N GLY A 285 -11.88 12.88 -10.10
CA GLY A 285 -13.07 12.64 -10.91
C GLY A 285 -13.26 11.17 -11.25
N ARG A 286 -12.88 10.26 -10.35
CA ARG A 286 -12.96 8.81 -10.55
C ARG A 286 -14.00 8.21 -9.61
N ALA A 287 -14.69 7.19 -10.11
CA ALA A 287 -15.51 6.32 -9.27
C ALA A 287 -14.71 5.05 -8.94
N PRO A 288 -14.87 4.49 -7.73
CA PRO A 288 -14.36 3.15 -7.43
C PRO A 288 -15.00 2.15 -8.40
N GLY A 289 -14.26 1.09 -8.74
CA GLY A 289 -14.77 0.01 -9.59
C GLY A 289 -15.96 -0.73 -8.95
N GLN A 290 -16.06 -2.02 -9.17
CA GLN A 290 -17.18 -2.84 -8.66
C GLN A 290 -17.14 -3.09 -7.14
N GLY A 291 -16.17 -2.52 -6.45
CA GLY A 291 -15.97 -2.66 -5.01
C GLY A 291 -15.11 -3.86 -4.62
N TRP A 292 -14.81 -3.95 -3.33
CA TRP A 292 -13.82 -4.87 -2.78
C TRP A 292 -14.17 -6.35 -2.96
N GLU A 293 -15.44 -6.72 -2.87
CA GLU A 293 -15.89 -8.11 -3.00
C GLU A 293 -15.69 -8.64 -4.41
N ALA A 294 -16.10 -7.86 -5.41
CA ALA A 294 -15.95 -8.22 -6.81
C ALA A 294 -14.47 -8.28 -7.21
N ASP A 295 -13.65 -7.37 -6.70
CA ASP A 295 -12.22 -7.38 -6.95
C ASP A 295 -11.53 -8.58 -6.28
N LEU A 296 -11.89 -8.90 -5.04
CA LEU A 296 -11.36 -10.09 -4.37
C LEU A 296 -11.77 -11.37 -5.09
N ALA A 297 -13.02 -11.44 -5.59
CA ALA A 297 -13.50 -12.58 -6.37
C ALA A 297 -12.71 -12.78 -7.67
N ARG A 298 -12.45 -11.70 -8.41
CA ARG A 298 -11.65 -11.75 -9.65
C ARG A 298 -10.19 -12.16 -9.41
N MET A 299 -9.68 -11.91 -8.22
CA MET A 299 -8.30 -12.22 -7.85
C MET A 299 -8.15 -13.56 -7.11
N ALA A 300 -9.24 -14.33 -6.96
CA ALA A 300 -9.24 -15.58 -6.19
C ALA A 300 -8.19 -16.59 -6.71
N GLU A 301 -8.09 -16.74 -8.04
CA GLU A 301 -7.13 -17.64 -8.68
C GLU A 301 -5.66 -17.27 -8.41
N TRP A 302 -5.39 -15.99 -8.09
CA TRP A 302 -4.04 -15.54 -7.79
C TRP A 302 -3.58 -15.98 -6.39
N TYR A 303 -4.50 -16.31 -5.48
CA TYR A 303 -4.21 -16.81 -4.14
C TYR A 303 -4.35 -18.34 -4.07
N PRO A 304 -3.48 -19.13 -4.74
CA PRO A 304 -3.58 -20.58 -4.72
C PRO A 304 -3.47 -21.11 -3.29
N ASP A 305 -4.15 -22.20 -3.04
CA ASP A 305 -3.99 -22.94 -1.80
C ASP A 305 -2.57 -23.48 -1.71
N ARG A 306 -1.74 -22.91 -0.82
CA ARG A 306 -0.39 -23.40 -0.57
C ARG A 306 -0.34 -24.74 0.19
N ALA A 307 -1.43 -25.44 0.35
CA ALA A 307 -1.45 -26.82 0.82
C ALA A 307 -0.91 -27.82 -0.23
N ALA A 308 -0.70 -27.39 -1.49
CA ALA A 308 -0.21 -28.24 -2.58
C ALA A 308 1.29 -28.06 -2.90
N ALA A 309 2.06 -27.32 -2.07
CA ALA A 309 3.48 -27.07 -2.28
C ALA A 309 4.26 -27.23 -0.97
N ALA A 310 4.17 -28.41 -0.37
CA ALA A 310 5.06 -28.92 0.68
C ALA A 310 5.56 -30.30 0.30
#